data_538f71c968101db4f66e60e57f104738
#
_entry.id   538f71c968101db4f66e60e57f104738
#
_cell.length_a   1.000
_cell.length_b   1.000
_cell.length_c   1.000
_cell.angle_alpha   90.00
_cell.angle_beta   90.00
_cell.angle_gamma   90.00
#
_symmetry.space_group_name_H-M   'P 1'
#
loop_
_entity.id
_entity.type
_entity.pdbx_description
1 polymer ?
#
loop_
_entity_poly.entity_id
_entity_poly.type
_entity_poly.pdbx_seq_one_letter_code
_entity_poly.pdbx_strand_id
1 'polypeptide(L)'
;REPYTEDFLNGSAGKKRKATKGRFQKGDKETTYVAHINGALPRDVIKVPALAGRAGTKERVNHPTQKPLALCEKLIKASIVKGQENMLIVPFAGSGSECVAAKKEQVNFIGYELNPEYVELCNQRLDEI
;
A
#
# COMPACT_ATOMS: atom_id res chain seq x y z
N ARG A 1 -6.88 -4.32 -19.06
CA ARG A 1 -6.16 -3.72 -17.93
C ARG A 1 -7.17 -3.59 -16.81
N GLU A 2 -6.99 -4.33 -15.72
CA GLU A 2 -7.87 -4.24 -14.56
C GLU A 2 -7.91 -2.81 -14.06
N PRO A 3 -9.09 -2.26 -13.73
CA PRO A 3 -9.19 -0.93 -13.16
C PRO A 3 -8.54 -0.96 -11.77
N TYR A 4 -7.71 0.03 -11.47
CA TYR A 4 -7.19 0.21 -10.12
C TYR A 4 -8.34 0.39 -9.13
N THR A 5 -8.22 -0.22 -7.95
CA THR A 5 -9.19 -0.03 -6.88
C THR A 5 -9.16 1.43 -6.41
N GLU A 6 -10.31 1.95 -5.95
CA GLU A 6 -10.44 3.34 -5.46
C GLU A 6 -9.42 3.68 -4.37
N ASP A 7 -9.05 2.70 -3.55
CA ASP A 7 -8.05 2.85 -2.47
C ASP A 7 -6.62 3.13 -2.98
N PHE A 8 -6.36 2.83 -4.24
CA PHE A 8 -5.06 3.09 -4.86
C PHE A 8 -4.96 4.48 -5.47
N LEU A 9 -6.08 5.15 -5.65
CA LEU A 9 -6.14 6.50 -6.18
C LEU A 9 -5.70 7.48 -5.09
N ASN A 10 -4.73 8.33 -5.39
CA ASN A 10 -4.24 9.26 -4.39
C ASN A 10 -5.22 10.43 -4.18
N GLY A 11 -5.20 11.04 -3.01
CA GLY A 11 -6.12 12.07 -2.54
C GLY A 11 -6.11 13.41 -3.31
N SER A 12 -5.86 13.38 -4.63
CA SER A 12 -5.93 14.55 -5.51
C SER A 12 -7.20 14.60 -6.38
N ALA A 13 -8.15 13.66 -6.17
CA ALA A 13 -9.41 13.61 -6.90
C ALA A 13 -10.14 14.95 -6.87
N GLY A 14 -10.57 15.45 -8.02
CA GLY A 14 -11.34 16.69 -8.18
C GLY A 14 -10.60 17.99 -7.80
N LYS A 15 -9.35 17.93 -7.33
CA LYS A 15 -8.60 19.14 -6.96
C LYS A 15 -8.24 19.98 -8.19
N LYS A 16 -8.58 21.26 -8.14
CA LYS A 16 -8.12 22.25 -9.14
C LYS A 16 -6.66 22.60 -8.88
N ARG A 17 -5.84 22.55 -9.89
CA ARG A 17 -4.44 22.98 -9.85
C ARG A 17 -4.21 23.98 -10.98
N LYS A 18 -3.47 25.08 -10.69
CA LYS A 18 -2.95 25.96 -11.73
C LYS A 18 -1.90 25.16 -12.51
N ALA A 19 -2.04 25.10 -13.83
CA ALA A 19 -1.01 24.51 -14.66
C ALA A 19 0.25 25.38 -14.61
N THR A 20 1.38 24.77 -14.29
CA THR A 20 2.68 25.45 -14.36
C THR A 20 2.98 25.73 -15.83
N LYS A 21 3.27 26.98 -16.19
CA LYS A 21 3.66 27.34 -17.57
C LYS A 21 4.85 26.48 -17.99
N GLY A 22 4.66 25.66 -19.02
CA GLY A 22 5.76 24.91 -19.63
C GLY A 22 6.78 25.89 -20.27
N ARG A 23 8.05 25.48 -20.33
CA ARG A 23 9.18 26.26 -20.84
C ARG A 23 8.95 26.89 -22.24
N PHE A 24 7.97 26.34 -22.97
CA PHE A 24 7.66 26.75 -24.37
C PHE A 24 6.28 27.40 -24.53
N GLN A 25 5.51 27.61 -23.46
CA GLN A 25 4.22 28.30 -23.59
C GLN A 25 4.40 29.83 -23.51
N LYS A 26 4.26 30.47 -24.67
CA LYS A 26 4.12 31.92 -24.80
C LYS A 26 2.63 32.29 -24.67
N GLY A 27 2.29 33.11 -23.68
CA GLY A 27 0.94 33.68 -23.52
C GLY A 27 0.46 33.74 -22.08
N ASP A 28 -0.48 34.66 -21.80
CA ASP A 28 -1.02 34.93 -20.46
C ASP A 28 -2.22 34.07 -20.06
N LYS A 29 -2.55 33.03 -20.83
CA LYS A 29 -3.65 32.13 -20.50
C LYS A 29 -3.26 31.23 -19.33
N GLU A 30 -3.83 31.51 -18.15
CA GLU A 30 -3.84 30.57 -17.03
C GLU A 30 -4.74 29.38 -17.41
N THR A 31 -4.13 28.23 -17.62
CA THR A 31 -4.88 26.98 -17.76
C THR A 31 -5.05 26.33 -16.39
N THR A 32 -6.28 26.08 -16.03
CA THR A 32 -6.59 25.34 -14.81
C THR A 32 -6.78 23.86 -15.17
N TYR A 33 -5.98 23.02 -14.58
CA TYR A 33 -6.17 21.56 -14.67
C TYR A 33 -7.05 21.09 -13.52
N VAL A 34 -8.09 20.36 -13.83
CA VAL A 34 -8.91 19.67 -12.84
C VAL A 34 -8.52 18.20 -12.84
N ALA A 35 -8.04 17.70 -11.72
CA ALA A 35 -7.74 16.27 -11.58
C ALA A 35 -9.01 15.45 -11.79
N HIS A 36 -8.88 14.29 -12.43
CA HIS A 36 -10.00 13.37 -12.64
C HIS A 36 -10.70 13.08 -11.32
N ILE A 37 -12.02 12.90 -11.35
CA ILE A 37 -12.83 12.70 -10.14
C ILE A 37 -12.39 11.45 -9.36
N ASN A 38 -11.89 10.44 -10.03
CA ASN A 38 -11.36 9.22 -9.44
C ASN A 38 -9.88 9.36 -9.01
N GLY A 39 -9.31 10.55 -9.07
CA GLY A 39 -7.92 10.80 -8.70
C GLY A 39 -6.92 10.52 -9.82
N ALA A 40 -5.65 10.51 -9.45
CA ALA A 40 -4.55 10.21 -10.37
C ALA A 40 -4.16 8.73 -10.23
N LEU A 41 -3.74 8.13 -11.34
CA LEU A 41 -3.13 6.80 -11.30
C LEU A 41 -1.94 6.79 -10.31
N PRO A 42 -1.73 5.68 -9.60
CA PRO A 42 -0.60 5.56 -8.70
C PRO A 42 0.70 5.70 -9.48
N ARG A 43 1.68 6.30 -8.84
CA ARG A 43 3.04 6.36 -9.37
C ARG A 43 3.75 5.03 -9.06
N ASP A 44 4.80 4.75 -9.79
CA ASP A 44 5.77 3.67 -9.55
C ASP A 44 6.57 3.85 -8.24
N VAL A 45 6.50 5.04 -7.64
CA VAL A 45 7.10 5.35 -6.34
C VAL A 45 6.02 5.46 -5.27
N ILE A 46 6.07 4.55 -4.29
CA ILE A 46 5.18 4.52 -3.12
C ILE A 46 5.95 5.11 -1.93
N LYS A 47 5.42 6.19 -1.34
CA LYS A 47 5.99 6.80 -0.13
C LYS A 47 5.23 6.27 1.09
N VAL A 48 5.93 5.50 1.93
CA VAL A 48 5.44 5.02 3.21
C VAL A 48 6.51 5.31 4.27
N PRO A 49 6.15 5.84 5.45
CA PRO A 49 7.10 6.03 6.54
C PRO A 49 7.75 4.70 6.95
N ALA A 50 9.05 4.73 7.24
CA ALA A 50 9.73 3.58 7.80
C ALA A 50 9.27 3.32 9.24
N LEU A 51 9.32 2.06 9.67
CA LEU A 51 9.05 1.65 11.06
C LEU A 51 10.26 1.97 11.96
N ALA A 52 10.69 3.23 11.96
CA ALA A 52 11.85 3.70 12.72
C ALA A 52 11.46 4.86 13.64
N GLY A 53 12.10 4.95 14.78
CA GLY A 53 11.84 6.02 15.76
C GLY A 53 10.44 5.94 16.37
N ARG A 54 9.83 7.11 16.67
CA ARG A 54 8.51 7.17 17.31
C ARG A 54 7.33 6.85 16.36
N ALA A 55 7.50 7.03 15.05
CA ALA A 55 6.42 6.91 14.09
C ALA A 55 5.93 5.46 13.84
N GLY A 56 6.74 4.46 14.19
CA GLY A 56 6.40 3.05 13.97
C GLY A 56 6.31 2.20 15.24
N THR A 57 6.35 2.81 16.43
CA THR A 57 6.53 2.08 17.69
C THR A 57 5.40 1.11 18.03
N LYS A 58 4.16 1.41 17.65
CA LYS A 58 3.00 0.54 17.93
C LYS A 58 2.93 -0.68 17.02
N GLU A 59 3.44 -0.56 15.81
CA GLU A 59 3.43 -1.65 14.81
C GLU A 59 4.72 -2.47 14.85
N ARG A 60 5.79 -1.88 15.39
CA ARG A 60 7.12 -2.46 15.36
C ARG A 60 7.24 -3.67 16.27
N VAL A 61 7.72 -4.78 15.70
CA VAL A 61 8.06 -6.00 16.42
C VAL A 61 9.56 -6.30 16.31
N ASN A 62 10.04 -7.28 17.05
CA ASN A 62 11.44 -7.68 17.04
C ASN A 62 11.83 -8.44 15.76
N HIS A 63 11.88 -7.71 14.65
CA HIS A 63 12.30 -8.23 13.34
C HIS A 63 13.15 -7.18 12.62
N PRO A 64 14.32 -7.55 12.07
CA PRO A 64 15.29 -6.58 11.53
C PRO A 64 14.80 -5.80 10.32
N THR A 65 13.97 -6.44 9.49
CA THR A 65 13.51 -5.89 8.20
C THR A 65 11.98 -5.91 8.07
N GLN A 66 11.28 -5.62 9.17
CA GLN A 66 9.81 -5.56 9.14
C GLN A 66 9.31 -4.54 8.13
N LYS A 67 8.39 -4.96 7.27
CA LYS A 67 7.71 -4.08 6.32
C LYS A 67 6.54 -3.34 6.99
N PRO A 68 6.31 -2.05 6.70
CA PRO A 68 5.13 -1.34 7.17
C PRO A 68 3.84 -1.95 6.65
N LEU A 69 2.84 -2.14 7.51
CA LEU A 69 1.52 -2.67 7.12
C LEU A 69 0.86 -1.81 6.03
N ALA A 70 0.96 -0.49 6.14
CA ALA A 70 0.42 0.43 5.14
C ALA A 70 0.97 0.20 3.72
N LEU A 71 2.21 -0.29 3.59
CA LEU A 71 2.77 -0.71 2.30
C LEU A 71 2.12 -2.01 1.81
N CYS A 72 2.04 -3.01 2.70
CA CYS A 72 1.49 -4.32 2.37
C CYS A 72 0.00 -4.23 1.99
N GLU A 73 -0.80 -3.52 2.79
CA GLU A 73 -2.22 -3.26 2.53
C GLU A 73 -2.42 -2.57 1.17
N LYS A 74 -1.61 -1.56 0.86
CA LYS A 74 -1.70 -0.85 -0.41
C LYS A 74 -1.40 -1.75 -1.61
N LEU A 75 -0.39 -2.61 -1.51
CA LEU A 75 -0.03 -3.54 -2.58
C LEU A 75 -1.10 -4.62 -2.76
N ILE A 76 -1.64 -5.17 -1.67
CA ILE A 76 -2.72 -6.15 -1.70
C ILE A 76 -3.96 -5.55 -2.37
N LYS A 77 -4.43 -4.38 -1.91
CA LYS A 77 -5.58 -3.68 -2.51
C LYS A 77 -5.43 -3.41 -4.01
N ALA A 78 -4.20 -3.14 -4.45
CA ALA A 78 -3.93 -2.92 -5.86
C ALA A 78 -3.89 -4.20 -6.70
N SER A 79 -3.71 -5.35 -6.07
CA SER A 79 -3.50 -6.64 -6.75
C SER A 79 -4.72 -7.54 -6.75
N ILE A 80 -5.65 -7.35 -5.81
CA ILE A 80 -6.88 -8.15 -5.73
C ILE A 80 -7.83 -7.86 -6.90
N VAL A 81 -8.48 -8.91 -7.37
CA VAL A 81 -9.54 -8.82 -8.37
C VAL A 81 -10.89 -8.83 -7.66
N LYS A 82 -11.64 -7.73 -7.75
CA LYS A 82 -12.95 -7.62 -7.09
C LYS A 82 -13.94 -8.67 -7.62
N GLY A 83 -14.67 -9.30 -6.71
CA GLY A 83 -15.68 -10.31 -7.06
C GLY A 83 -15.11 -11.68 -7.39
N GLN A 84 -13.82 -11.90 -7.18
CA GLN A 84 -13.18 -13.21 -7.33
C GLN A 84 -12.53 -13.63 -6.00
N GLU A 85 -12.33 -14.92 -5.85
CA GLU A 85 -11.51 -15.45 -4.77
C GLU A 85 -10.04 -15.12 -5.03
N ASN A 86 -9.38 -14.51 -4.06
CA ASN A 86 -7.98 -14.13 -4.16
C ASN A 86 -7.17 -14.92 -3.13
N MET A 87 -5.97 -15.34 -3.52
CA MET A 87 -5.03 -16.03 -2.67
C MET A 87 -3.67 -15.33 -2.72
N LEU A 88 -3.18 -14.91 -1.56
CA LEU A 88 -1.83 -14.34 -1.43
C LEU A 88 -0.85 -15.43 -1.00
N ILE A 89 0.24 -15.57 -1.72
CA ILE A 89 1.35 -16.45 -1.34
C ILE A 89 2.53 -15.59 -0.88
N VAL A 90 3.01 -15.84 0.34
CA VAL A 90 4.11 -15.11 0.97
C VAL A 90 5.27 -16.09 1.22
N PRO A 91 6.22 -16.23 0.28
CA PRO A 91 7.29 -17.24 0.36
C PRO A 91 8.29 -17.02 1.50
N PHE A 92 8.40 -15.79 2.02
CA PHE A 92 9.30 -15.38 3.09
C PHE A 92 8.56 -14.46 4.04
N ALA A 93 7.75 -15.02 4.93
CA ALA A 93 6.80 -14.26 5.74
C ALA A 93 7.50 -13.37 6.78
N GLY A 94 8.63 -13.79 7.34
CA GLY A 94 9.35 -13.04 8.37
C GLY A 94 8.45 -12.67 9.54
N SER A 95 8.31 -11.37 9.81
CA SER A 95 7.39 -10.87 10.84
C SER A 95 5.90 -10.97 10.45
N GLY A 96 5.55 -11.52 9.29
CA GLY A 96 4.18 -11.71 8.85
C GLY A 96 3.43 -10.45 8.42
N SER A 97 4.12 -9.37 8.08
CA SER A 97 3.42 -8.11 7.73
C SER A 97 2.46 -8.26 6.55
N GLU A 98 2.82 -9.03 5.53
CA GLU A 98 1.95 -9.34 4.40
C GLU A 98 0.76 -10.23 4.81
N CYS A 99 0.99 -11.22 5.68
CA CYS A 99 -0.06 -12.10 6.19
C CYS A 99 -1.08 -11.32 7.02
N VAL A 100 -0.58 -10.45 7.91
CA VAL A 100 -1.39 -9.54 8.73
C VAL A 100 -2.21 -8.59 7.85
N ALA A 101 -1.61 -8.02 6.82
CA ALA A 101 -2.31 -7.16 5.88
C ALA A 101 -3.37 -7.92 5.08
N ALA A 102 -3.08 -9.16 4.64
CA ALA A 102 -4.04 -10.01 3.95
C ALA A 102 -5.24 -10.36 4.83
N LYS A 103 -5.02 -10.71 6.11
CA LYS A 103 -6.09 -10.97 7.07
C LYS A 103 -7.00 -9.74 7.24
N LYS A 104 -6.43 -8.56 7.40
CA LYS A 104 -7.19 -7.29 7.49
C LYS A 104 -8.03 -7.00 6.25
N GLU A 105 -7.48 -7.28 5.07
CA GLU A 105 -8.17 -7.07 3.80
C GLU A 105 -9.09 -8.24 3.41
N GLN A 106 -9.26 -9.24 4.30
CA GLN A 106 -10.08 -10.44 4.08
C GLN A 106 -9.66 -11.24 2.83
N VAL A 107 -8.36 -11.26 2.57
CA VAL A 107 -7.74 -12.04 1.48
C VAL A 107 -7.17 -13.32 2.05
N ASN A 108 -7.47 -14.46 1.45
CA ASN A 108 -6.87 -15.73 1.81
C ASN A 108 -5.36 -15.69 1.58
N PHE A 109 -4.57 -16.29 2.45
CA PHE A 109 -3.12 -16.29 2.31
C PHE A 109 -2.47 -17.58 2.80
N ILE A 110 -1.29 -17.84 2.27
CA ILE A 110 -0.36 -18.88 2.75
C ILE A 110 1.00 -18.22 2.93
N GLY A 111 1.52 -18.24 4.17
CA GLY A 111 2.85 -17.75 4.50
C GLY A 111 3.82 -18.89 4.75
N TYR A 112 5.05 -18.76 4.27
CA TYR A 112 6.17 -19.67 4.54
C TYR A 112 7.27 -18.92 5.26
N GLU A 113 7.79 -19.49 6.32
CA GLU A 113 8.92 -18.97 7.08
C GLU A 113 9.73 -20.14 7.67
N LEU A 114 11.05 -20.05 7.59
CA LEU A 114 11.95 -21.11 8.07
C LEU A 114 12.32 -20.92 9.54
N ASN A 115 12.41 -19.67 10.01
CA ASN A 115 12.78 -19.40 11.39
C ASN A 115 11.57 -19.57 12.31
N PRO A 116 11.58 -20.55 13.25
CA PRO A 116 10.45 -20.82 14.12
C PRO A 116 10.08 -19.64 15.02
N GLU A 117 11.03 -18.81 15.42
CA GLU A 117 10.77 -17.61 16.22
C GLU A 117 9.94 -16.57 15.41
N TYR A 118 10.20 -16.46 14.11
CA TYR A 118 9.42 -15.56 13.24
C TYR A 118 8.06 -16.16 12.88
N VAL A 119 7.95 -17.48 12.78
CA VAL A 119 6.64 -18.15 12.64
C VAL A 119 5.77 -17.83 13.84
N GLU A 120 6.30 -18.00 15.06
CA GLU A 120 5.58 -17.69 16.30
C GLU A 120 5.19 -16.21 16.36
N LEU A 121 6.12 -15.31 16.06
CA LEU A 121 5.87 -13.86 15.99
C LEU A 121 4.77 -13.51 14.99
N CYS A 122 4.76 -14.14 13.82
CA CYS A 122 3.72 -13.96 12.82
C CYS A 122 2.35 -14.41 13.34
N ASN A 123 2.29 -15.58 13.97
CA ASN A 123 1.04 -16.13 14.52
C ASN A 123 0.49 -15.22 15.62
N GLN A 124 1.32 -14.77 16.55
CA GLN A 124 0.89 -13.83 17.61
C GLN A 124 0.27 -12.56 17.00
N ARG A 125 0.91 -11.98 15.99
CA ARG A 125 0.36 -10.80 15.28
C ARG A 125 -0.94 -11.07 14.53
N LEU A 126 -1.12 -12.29 14.05
CA LEU A 126 -2.38 -12.70 13.41
C LEU A 126 -3.51 -12.88 14.43
N ASP A 127 -3.19 -13.33 15.65
CA ASP A 127 -4.18 -13.52 16.71
C ASP A 127 -4.67 -12.19 17.32
N GLU A 128 -3.91 -11.13 17.18
CA GLU A 128 -4.28 -9.77 17.64
C GLU A 128 -5.31 -9.07 16.73
N ILE A 129 -5.70 -9.66 15.59
CA ILE A 129 -6.60 -9.08 14.58
C ILE A 129 -7.84 -9.97 14.48
#